data_fde42c94a461ead90ae1e446c94e395c
#
_entry.id   fde42c94a461ead90ae1e446c94e395c
#
_cell.length_a   1.000
_cell.length_b   1.000
_cell.length_c   1.000
_cell.angle_alpha   90.00
_cell.angle_beta   90.00
_cell.angle_gamma   90.00
#
_symmetry.space_group_name_H-M   'P 1'
#
loop_
_entity.id
_entity.type
_entity.pdbx_description
1 polymer ?
#
loop_
_entity_poly.entity_id
_entity_poly.type
_entity_poly.pdbx_seq_one_letter_code
_entity_poly.pdbx_strand_id
1 'polypeptide(L)'
;MHSKQLVDYNDLPRYGLGVVFLWFGADKFLIHEFYVSWFSATQRVTALLPSQDLSLSIYAIGVFEIVIAAFLFAGIKVRLVSIAIIGWLVIILATAQYPSSFPQDIGLIGIAFMLSLTNPTWKNAHTDKFLKYSSIAKYSISAVLILWAIDHGVNYERHIGWMQLANPIIRELGANGLTVLIVSVTVAELVLAVMISVDKTSTKYLIVVTVFFVFAGLMLGPPANNHQTIGLATVTAWLAFIAFSKRKV
;
A
#
# COMPACT_ATOMS: atom_id res chain seq x y z
N MET A 1 13.27 -2.39 -37.75
CA MET A 1 12.76 -1.35 -36.85
C MET A 1 12.32 -2.01 -35.58
N HIS A 2 13.13 -1.98 -34.51
CA HIS A 2 12.69 -2.46 -33.19
C HIS A 2 11.69 -1.46 -32.63
N SER A 3 10.43 -1.87 -32.52
CA SER A 3 9.44 -1.12 -31.75
C SER A 3 10.00 -0.99 -30.33
N LYS A 4 10.34 0.24 -29.93
CA LYS A 4 10.55 0.57 -28.52
C LYS A 4 9.26 0.14 -27.80
N GLN A 5 9.32 -0.98 -27.08
CA GLN A 5 8.24 -1.37 -26.20
C GLN A 5 8.07 -0.27 -25.16
N LEU A 6 7.03 0.52 -25.32
CA LEU A 6 6.50 1.34 -24.23
C LEU A 6 6.30 0.41 -23.02
N VAL A 7 6.61 0.92 -21.84
CA VAL A 7 6.38 0.24 -20.56
C VAL A 7 5.02 -0.44 -20.61
N ASP A 8 5.00 -1.78 -20.41
CA ASP A 8 3.73 -2.49 -20.39
C ASP A 8 3.00 -2.07 -19.09
N TYR A 9 1.81 -1.51 -19.22
CA TYR A 9 1.04 -1.03 -18.04
C TYR A 9 0.74 -2.16 -17.05
N ASN A 10 0.81 -3.41 -17.49
CA ASN A 10 0.66 -4.58 -16.65
C ASN A 10 1.82 -4.74 -15.64
N ASP A 11 2.91 -4.01 -15.83
CA ASP A 11 4.00 -3.93 -14.88
C ASP A 11 3.75 -2.93 -13.73
N LEU A 12 2.78 -2.03 -13.84
CA LEU A 12 2.51 -1.01 -12.82
C LEU A 12 2.27 -1.59 -11.41
N PRO A 13 1.46 -2.65 -11.20
CA PRO A 13 1.30 -3.22 -9.87
C PRO A 13 2.60 -3.78 -9.29
N ARG A 14 3.44 -4.35 -10.14
CA ARG A 14 4.75 -4.87 -9.77
C ARG A 14 5.70 -3.75 -9.36
N TYR A 15 5.75 -2.67 -10.14
CA TYR A 15 6.53 -1.49 -9.81
C TYR A 15 6.01 -0.78 -8.56
N GLY A 16 4.68 -0.69 -8.38
CA GLY A 16 4.08 -0.13 -7.18
C GLY A 16 4.51 -0.86 -5.91
N LEU A 17 4.43 -2.20 -5.89
CA LEU A 17 4.96 -3.00 -4.79
C LEU A 17 6.49 -2.84 -4.66
N GLY A 18 7.22 -2.78 -5.76
CA GLY A 18 8.67 -2.56 -5.75
C GLY A 18 9.05 -1.25 -5.06
N VAL A 19 8.34 -0.16 -5.34
CA VAL A 19 8.55 1.14 -4.67
C VAL A 19 8.26 1.03 -3.17
N VAL A 20 7.16 0.39 -2.78
CA VAL A 20 6.82 0.19 -1.37
C VAL A 20 7.94 -0.53 -0.64
N PHE A 21 8.39 -1.67 -1.16
CA PHE A 21 9.42 -2.48 -0.50
C PHE A 21 10.81 -1.84 -0.53
N LEU A 22 11.14 -1.09 -1.59
CA LEU A 22 12.37 -0.30 -1.64
C LEU A 22 12.38 0.74 -0.52
N TRP A 23 11.26 1.44 -0.34
CA TRP A 23 11.14 2.47 0.67
C TRP A 23 11.15 1.85 2.09
N PHE A 24 10.36 0.81 2.33
CA PHE A 24 10.40 0.07 3.59
C PHE A 24 11.82 -0.35 3.99
N GLY A 25 12.56 -0.89 3.03
CA GLY A 25 13.93 -1.28 3.25
C GLY A 25 14.85 -0.08 3.53
N ALA A 26 14.75 0.99 2.74
CA ALA A 26 15.55 2.19 2.89
C ALA A 26 15.31 2.90 4.24
N ASP A 27 14.06 2.98 4.69
CA ASP A 27 13.70 3.61 5.96
C ASP A 27 14.41 2.96 7.15
N LYS A 28 14.67 1.66 7.11
CA LYS A 28 15.39 0.94 8.18
C LYS A 28 16.85 1.38 8.32
N PHE A 29 17.40 2.00 7.29
CA PHE A 29 18.72 2.62 7.30
C PHE A 29 18.63 4.13 7.62
N LEU A 30 17.64 4.83 7.05
CA LEU A 30 17.54 6.28 7.15
C LEU A 30 16.99 6.76 8.50
N ILE A 31 16.02 6.02 9.06
CA ILE A 31 15.37 6.34 10.33
C ILE A 31 15.48 5.16 11.32
N HIS A 32 16.66 4.58 11.38
CA HIS A 32 16.96 3.36 12.14
C HIS A 32 16.49 3.43 13.60
N GLU A 33 16.78 4.52 14.31
CA GLU A 33 16.42 4.72 15.70
C GLU A 33 14.90 4.67 15.95
N PHE A 34 14.12 5.13 14.98
CA PHE A 34 12.66 5.00 15.05
C PHE A 34 12.23 3.53 15.08
N TYR A 35 12.83 2.68 14.22
CA TYR A 35 12.52 1.26 14.18
C TYR A 35 13.02 0.53 15.44
N VAL A 36 14.19 0.89 15.97
CA VAL A 36 14.69 0.34 17.24
C VAL A 36 13.70 0.65 18.36
N SER A 37 13.28 1.90 18.49
CA SER A 37 12.31 2.33 19.49
C SER A 37 10.97 1.60 19.35
N TRP A 38 10.44 1.54 18.12
CA TRP A 38 9.16 0.90 17.84
C TRP A 38 9.19 -0.61 18.10
N PHE A 39 10.21 -1.32 17.64
CA PHE A 39 10.36 -2.76 17.86
C PHE A 39 10.57 -3.09 19.33
N SER A 40 11.36 -2.29 20.07
CA SER A 40 11.56 -2.45 21.51
C SER A 40 10.26 -2.29 22.30
N ALA A 41 9.39 -1.38 21.87
CA ALA A 41 8.09 -1.16 22.50
C ALA A 41 7.07 -2.27 22.20
N THR A 42 7.33 -3.13 21.19
CA THR A 42 6.40 -4.14 20.71
C THR A 42 6.76 -5.52 21.28
N GLN A 43 6.10 -5.94 22.36
CA GLN A 43 6.40 -7.22 23.05
C GLN A 43 6.41 -8.44 22.12
N ARG A 44 5.54 -8.49 21.11
CA ARG A 44 5.50 -9.62 20.17
C ARG A 44 6.72 -9.67 19.27
N VAL A 45 7.28 -8.52 18.91
CA VAL A 45 8.50 -8.43 18.11
C VAL A 45 9.71 -8.83 18.95
N THR A 46 9.82 -8.32 20.19
CA THR A 46 10.91 -8.65 21.09
C THR A 46 10.92 -10.12 21.51
N ALA A 47 9.76 -10.79 21.51
CA ALA A 47 9.67 -12.22 21.75
C ALA A 47 10.25 -13.07 20.59
N LEU A 48 10.27 -12.52 19.38
CA LEU A 48 10.77 -13.21 18.17
C LEU A 48 12.22 -12.85 17.85
N LEU A 49 12.65 -11.65 18.22
CA LEU A 49 14.00 -11.13 17.93
C LEU A 49 14.79 -10.96 19.25
N PRO A 50 16.00 -11.52 19.35
CA PRO A 50 16.85 -11.31 20.49
C PRO A 50 17.10 -9.82 20.73
N SER A 51 16.87 -9.34 21.94
CA SER A 51 17.02 -7.91 22.28
C SER A 51 18.45 -7.38 22.09
N GLN A 52 19.45 -8.27 22.19
CA GLN A 52 20.86 -7.91 22.01
C GLN A 52 21.26 -7.61 20.57
N ASP A 53 20.47 -8.13 19.57
CA ASP A 53 20.77 -7.98 18.14
C ASP A 53 19.66 -7.25 17.37
N LEU A 54 18.83 -6.47 18.08
CA LEU A 54 17.68 -5.82 17.45
C LEU A 54 18.10 -4.91 16.31
N SER A 55 19.16 -4.15 16.46
CA SER A 55 19.71 -3.26 15.43
C SER A 55 20.14 -4.04 14.18
N LEU A 56 20.87 -5.14 14.38
CA LEU A 56 21.29 -6.02 13.28
C LEU A 56 20.09 -6.65 12.58
N SER A 57 19.08 -7.07 13.34
CA SER A 57 17.84 -7.64 12.79
C SER A 57 17.09 -6.63 11.94
N ILE A 58 17.01 -5.35 12.34
CA ILE A 58 16.38 -4.28 11.58
C ILE A 58 17.12 -4.07 10.24
N TYR A 59 18.45 -4.02 10.24
CA TYR A 59 19.23 -3.91 9.02
C TYR A 59 19.05 -5.12 8.11
N ALA A 60 19.01 -6.33 8.64
CA ALA A 60 18.78 -7.56 7.89
C ALA A 60 17.40 -7.54 7.22
N ILE A 61 16.36 -7.08 7.94
CA ILE A 61 15.01 -6.87 7.39
C ILE A 61 15.07 -5.82 6.27
N GLY A 62 15.76 -4.71 6.47
CA GLY A 62 15.91 -3.66 5.44
C GLY A 62 16.56 -4.19 4.16
N VAL A 63 17.64 -4.97 4.29
CA VAL A 63 18.27 -5.64 3.14
C VAL A 63 17.32 -6.59 2.44
N PHE A 64 16.58 -7.42 3.19
CA PHE A 64 15.61 -8.35 2.66
C PHE A 64 14.53 -7.65 1.82
N GLU A 65 13.99 -6.53 2.31
CA GLU A 65 12.97 -5.74 1.61
C GLU A 65 13.53 -5.07 0.34
N ILE A 66 14.76 -4.55 0.37
CA ILE A 66 15.43 -4.01 -0.82
C ILE A 66 15.66 -5.10 -1.88
N VAL A 67 16.04 -6.30 -1.46
CA VAL A 67 16.20 -7.44 -2.36
C VAL A 67 14.87 -7.83 -3.01
N ILE A 68 13.78 -7.89 -2.24
CA ILE A 68 12.41 -8.08 -2.78
C ILE A 68 12.11 -7.03 -3.83
N ALA A 69 12.36 -5.74 -3.55
CA ALA A 69 12.13 -4.64 -4.49
C ALA A 69 12.93 -4.81 -5.77
N ALA A 70 14.22 -5.17 -5.68
CA ALA A 70 15.08 -5.40 -6.83
C ALA A 70 14.54 -6.53 -7.73
N PHE A 71 14.08 -7.63 -7.16
CA PHE A 71 13.47 -8.73 -7.92
C PHE A 71 12.16 -8.30 -8.59
N LEU A 72 11.33 -7.51 -7.91
CA LEU A 72 10.10 -6.95 -8.49
C LEU A 72 10.43 -6.02 -9.66
N PHE A 73 11.38 -5.10 -9.53
CA PHE A 73 11.77 -4.20 -10.61
C PHE A 73 12.36 -4.97 -11.79
N ALA A 74 13.20 -5.95 -11.54
CA ALA A 74 13.77 -6.80 -12.57
C ALA A 74 12.76 -7.77 -13.22
N GLY A 75 11.56 -7.97 -12.65
CA GLY A 75 10.57 -8.93 -13.15
C GLY A 75 11.04 -10.39 -13.05
N ILE A 76 11.92 -10.69 -12.10
CA ILE A 76 12.52 -12.00 -11.91
C ILE A 76 11.75 -12.76 -10.83
N LYS A 77 11.34 -14.00 -11.13
CA LYS A 77 10.63 -14.90 -10.20
C LYS A 77 9.46 -14.22 -9.46
N VAL A 78 8.72 -13.36 -10.14
CA VAL A 78 7.66 -12.50 -9.55
C VAL A 78 6.69 -13.31 -8.69
N ARG A 79 6.29 -14.52 -9.13
CA ARG A 79 5.40 -15.39 -8.36
C ARG A 79 5.99 -15.74 -6.99
N LEU A 80 7.25 -16.18 -6.95
CA LEU A 80 7.91 -16.56 -5.70
C LEU A 80 8.07 -15.37 -4.77
N VAL A 81 8.52 -14.24 -5.33
CA VAL A 81 8.70 -12.98 -4.60
C VAL A 81 7.36 -12.51 -4.02
N SER A 82 6.28 -12.59 -4.79
CA SER A 82 4.93 -12.22 -4.32
C SER A 82 4.45 -13.12 -3.18
N ILE A 83 4.75 -14.42 -3.22
CA ILE A 83 4.44 -15.34 -2.10
C ILE A 83 5.26 -14.97 -0.86
N ALA A 84 6.55 -14.63 -1.03
CA ALA A 84 7.39 -14.16 0.06
C ALA A 84 6.85 -12.85 0.68
N ILE A 85 6.38 -11.92 -0.15
CA ILE A 85 5.72 -10.68 0.30
C ILE A 85 4.48 -10.99 1.14
N ILE A 86 3.62 -11.89 0.68
CA ILE A 86 2.41 -12.28 1.43
C ILE A 86 2.81 -12.82 2.81
N GLY A 87 3.75 -13.77 2.86
CA GLY A 87 4.24 -14.32 4.12
C GLY A 87 4.82 -13.26 5.03
N TRP A 88 5.62 -12.35 4.49
CA TRP A 88 6.23 -11.25 5.23
C TRP A 88 5.18 -10.29 5.82
N LEU A 89 4.22 -9.82 5.01
CA LEU A 89 3.17 -8.93 5.47
C LEU A 89 2.24 -9.60 6.49
N VAL A 90 1.99 -10.90 6.35
CA VAL A 90 1.24 -11.68 7.37
C VAL A 90 2.02 -11.71 8.70
N ILE A 91 3.35 -11.89 8.67
CA ILE A 91 4.19 -11.82 9.87
C ILE A 91 4.10 -10.42 10.49
N ILE A 92 4.21 -9.37 9.69
CA ILE A 92 4.05 -7.99 10.17
C ILE A 92 2.69 -7.79 10.84
N LEU A 93 1.60 -8.21 10.19
CA LEU A 93 0.24 -8.11 10.75
C LEU A 93 0.08 -8.88 12.07
N ALA A 94 0.72 -10.05 12.19
CA ALA A 94 0.65 -10.87 13.39
C ALA A 94 1.48 -10.31 14.56
N THR A 95 2.56 -9.58 14.25
CA THR A 95 3.52 -9.06 15.23
C THR A 95 3.31 -7.60 15.56
N ALA A 96 2.95 -6.77 14.58
CA ALA A 96 2.66 -5.37 14.79
C ALA A 96 1.40 -5.23 15.66
N GLN A 97 1.52 -4.47 16.73
CA GLN A 97 0.33 -4.10 17.49
C GLN A 97 -0.47 -3.10 16.66
N TYR A 98 -1.77 -3.45 16.42
CA TYR A 98 -2.71 -2.48 15.89
C TYR A 98 -2.53 -1.15 16.66
N PRO A 99 -2.42 -0.01 15.98
CA PRO A 99 -3.16 0.27 14.75
C PRO A 99 -2.35 0.92 13.61
N SER A 100 -1.16 0.51 13.28
CA SER A 100 -0.34 1.36 12.41
C SER A 100 -0.68 1.28 10.91
N SER A 101 -0.40 0.15 10.27
CA SER A 101 -0.51 0.04 8.79
C SER A 101 -1.46 -1.06 8.33
N PHE A 102 -2.23 -1.63 9.26
CA PHE A 102 -3.08 -2.80 9.03
C PHE A 102 -3.93 -2.74 7.75
N PRO A 103 -4.67 -1.64 7.45
CA PRO A 103 -5.47 -1.60 6.23
C PRO A 103 -4.63 -1.65 4.96
N GLN A 104 -3.52 -0.91 4.92
CA GLN A 104 -2.63 -0.86 3.77
C GLN A 104 -1.96 -2.21 3.53
N ASP A 105 -1.52 -2.90 4.58
CA ASP A 105 -0.88 -4.21 4.49
C ASP A 105 -1.84 -5.26 3.89
N ILE A 106 -3.12 -5.24 4.26
CA ILE A 106 -4.14 -6.10 3.63
C ILE A 106 -4.27 -5.78 2.14
N GLY A 107 -4.27 -4.52 1.76
CA GLY A 107 -4.29 -4.11 0.36
C GLY A 107 -3.08 -4.64 -0.41
N LEU A 108 -1.89 -4.48 0.17
CA LEU A 108 -0.64 -4.97 -0.44
C LEU A 108 -0.59 -6.50 -0.54
N ILE A 109 -1.11 -7.23 0.45
CA ILE A 109 -1.27 -8.69 0.39
C ILE A 109 -2.14 -9.09 -0.80
N GLY A 110 -3.28 -8.44 -1.00
CA GLY A 110 -4.15 -8.73 -2.12
C GLY A 110 -3.50 -8.44 -3.48
N ILE A 111 -2.72 -7.36 -3.58
CA ILE A 111 -1.95 -7.05 -4.79
C ILE A 111 -0.86 -8.11 -5.04
N ALA A 112 -0.12 -8.49 -4.00
CA ALA A 112 0.89 -9.55 -4.10
C ALA A 112 0.25 -10.89 -4.48
N PHE A 113 -0.94 -11.20 -3.95
CA PHE A 113 -1.70 -12.41 -4.32
C PHE A 113 -2.08 -12.39 -5.80
N MET A 114 -2.60 -11.28 -6.31
CA MET A 114 -2.86 -11.12 -7.74
C MET A 114 -1.59 -11.35 -8.58
N LEU A 115 -0.46 -10.74 -8.19
CA LEU A 115 0.81 -10.91 -8.90
C LEU A 115 1.30 -12.35 -8.85
N SER A 116 1.09 -13.10 -7.76
CA SER A 116 1.44 -14.52 -7.67
C SER A 116 0.67 -15.39 -8.66
N LEU A 117 -0.58 -15.03 -8.97
CA LEU A 117 -1.42 -15.74 -9.92
C LEU A 117 -1.13 -15.35 -11.38
N THR A 118 -0.84 -14.08 -11.62
CA THR A 118 -0.56 -13.56 -12.96
C THR A 118 0.85 -13.89 -13.41
N ASN A 119 1.80 -13.93 -12.47
CA ASN A 119 3.23 -14.21 -12.71
C ASN A 119 3.81 -13.40 -13.89
N PRO A 120 3.74 -12.06 -13.87
CA PRO A 120 4.24 -11.25 -14.95
C PRO A 120 5.76 -11.39 -15.05
N THR A 121 6.24 -11.83 -16.18
CA THR A 121 7.67 -11.81 -16.50
C THR A 121 7.94 -10.73 -17.52
N TRP A 122 9.17 -10.20 -17.54
CA TRP A 122 9.61 -9.18 -18.48
C TRP A 122 9.25 -9.47 -19.96
N LYS A 123 9.04 -10.73 -20.31
CA LYS A 123 8.77 -11.16 -21.70
C LYS A 123 7.31 -11.50 -22.00
N ASN A 124 6.48 -11.75 -21.00
CA ASN A 124 5.15 -12.34 -21.18
C ASN A 124 4.14 -11.76 -20.19
N ALA A 125 3.85 -10.48 -20.26
CA ALA A 125 2.69 -9.93 -19.57
C ALA A 125 1.41 -10.35 -20.34
N HIS A 126 0.88 -11.54 -20.02
CA HIS A 126 -0.37 -12.01 -20.60
C HIS A 126 -1.53 -11.13 -20.10
N THR A 127 -1.95 -10.19 -20.91
CA THR A 127 -3.05 -9.25 -20.62
C THR A 127 -4.31 -9.99 -20.13
N ASP A 128 -4.62 -11.14 -20.71
CA ASP A 128 -5.80 -11.95 -20.33
C ASP A 128 -5.77 -12.42 -18.88
N LYS A 129 -4.60 -12.84 -18.37
CA LYS A 129 -4.45 -13.22 -16.96
C LYS A 129 -4.64 -12.05 -16.03
N PHE A 130 -4.08 -10.89 -16.36
CA PHE A 130 -4.29 -9.68 -15.57
C PHE A 130 -5.75 -9.26 -15.55
N LEU A 131 -6.43 -9.31 -16.67
CA LEU A 131 -7.85 -9.00 -16.76
C LEU A 131 -8.68 -9.95 -15.89
N LYS A 132 -8.35 -11.26 -15.90
CA LYS A 132 -9.03 -12.28 -15.10
C LYS A 132 -8.90 -12.02 -13.60
N TYR A 133 -7.71 -11.64 -13.13
CA TYR A 133 -7.42 -11.48 -11.70
C TYR A 133 -7.46 -10.02 -11.21
N SER A 134 -7.76 -9.05 -12.08
CA SER A 134 -7.85 -7.63 -11.70
C SER A 134 -8.90 -7.34 -10.61
N SER A 135 -9.92 -8.21 -10.51
CA SER A 135 -10.92 -8.13 -9.43
C SER A 135 -10.30 -8.29 -8.04
N ILE A 136 -9.24 -9.08 -7.90
CA ILE A 136 -8.54 -9.24 -6.62
C ILE A 136 -7.98 -7.89 -6.15
N ALA A 137 -7.23 -7.20 -7.03
CA ALA A 137 -6.70 -5.87 -6.70
C ALA A 137 -7.83 -4.87 -6.41
N LYS A 138 -8.90 -4.91 -7.19
CA LYS A 138 -10.09 -4.06 -7.01
C LYS A 138 -10.71 -4.25 -5.61
N TYR A 139 -10.96 -5.47 -5.19
CA TYR A 139 -11.53 -5.75 -3.87
C TYR A 139 -10.53 -5.47 -2.75
N SER A 140 -9.24 -5.65 -2.99
CA SER A 140 -8.19 -5.28 -2.02
C SER A 140 -8.19 -3.78 -1.74
N ILE A 141 -8.30 -2.94 -2.78
CA ILE A 141 -8.43 -1.48 -2.64
C ILE A 141 -9.71 -1.12 -1.88
N SER A 142 -10.84 -1.76 -2.22
CA SER A 142 -12.09 -1.52 -1.49
C SER A 142 -11.97 -1.91 -0.01
N ALA A 143 -11.30 -3.01 0.30
CA ALA A 143 -11.05 -3.43 1.68
C ALA A 143 -10.20 -2.41 2.44
N VAL A 144 -9.15 -1.85 1.81
CA VAL A 144 -8.35 -0.78 2.42
C VAL A 144 -9.21 0.42 2.80
N LEU A 145 -10.06 0.89 1.88
CA LEU A 145 -10.93 2.04 2.13
C LEU A 145 -11.94 1.77 3.26
N ILE A 146 -12.54 0.58 3.29
CA ILE A 146 -13.47 0.19 4.38
C ILE A 146 -12.74 0.14 5.72
N LEU A 147 -11.55 -0.47 5.75
CA LEU A 147 -10.78 -0.61 6.98
C LEU A 147 -10.26 0.75 7.48
N TRP A 148 -9.89 1.67 6.58
CA TRP A 148 -9.56 3.05 6.95
C TRP A 148 -10.76 3.77 7.54
N ALA A 149 -11.93 3.66 6.91
CA ALA A 149 -13.15 4.27 7.42
C ALA A 149 -13.51 3.74 8.82
N ILE A 150 -13.35 2.44 9.06
CA ILE A 150 -13.54 1.84 10.39
C ILE A 150 -12.50 2.39 11.38
N ASP A 151 -11.22 2.46 10.97
CA ASP A 151 -10.15 2.95 11.82
C ASP A 151 -10.34 4.44 12.19
N HIS A 152 -10.77 5.27 11.26
CA HIS A 152 -11.12 6.67 11.51
C HIS A 152 -12.24 6.80 12.55
N GLY A 153 -13.24 5.90 12.52
CA GLY A 153 -14.33 5.89 13.49
C GLY A 153 -13.91 5.37 14.87
N VAL A 154 -13.15 4.26 14.91
CA VAL A 154 -12.76 3.61 16.17
C VAL A 154 -11.62 4.35 16.88
N ASN A 155 -10.69 4.90 16.13
CA ASN A 155 -9.48 5.57 16.67
C ASN A 155 -9.48 7.08 16.36
N TYR A 156 -10.63 7.69 16.40
CA TYR A 156 -10.90 9.09 16.04
C TYR A 156 -9.92 10.07 16.71
N GLU A 157 -9.78 10.03 18.04
CA GLU A 157 -8.90 10.93 18.79
C GLU A 157 -7.43 10.82 18.36
N ARG A 158 -6.99 9.62 18.04
CA ARG A 158 -5.63 9.41 17.54
C ARG A 158 -5.44 10.04 16.17
N HIS A 159 -6.41 9.94 15.28
CA HIS A 159 -6.34 10.57 13.95
C HIS A 159 -6.33 12.08 14.04
N ILE A 160 -7.09 12.68 14.95
CA ILE A 160 -6.98 14.12 15.25
C ILE A 160 -5.56 14.47 15.67
N GLY A 161 -4.99 13.75 16.63
CA GLY A 161 -3.63 13.99 17.09
C GLY A 161 -2.59 13.90 15.97
N TRP A 162 -2.70 12.92 15.10
CA TRP A 162 -1.80 12.78 13.94
C TRP A 162 -1.94 13.91 12.94
N MET A 163 -3.16 14.30 12.60
CA MET A 163 -3.40 15.40 11.67
C MET A 163 -2.87 16.71 12.19
N GLN A 164 -2.98 16.97 13.49
CA GLN A 164 -2.41 18.16 14.13
C GLN A 164 -0.88 18.20 14.05
N LEU A 165 -0.22 17.04 14.06
CA LEU A 165 1.24 16.93 13.98
C LEU A 165 1.75 16.93 12.53
N ALA A 166 0.98 16.37 11.59
CA ALA A 166 1.44 16.09 10.24
C ALA A 166 1.56 17.33 9.36
N ASN A 167 0.59 18.25 9.42
CA ASN A 167 0.55 19.39 8.50
C ASN A 167 0.12 20.70 9.18
N PRO A 168 0.93 21.76 9.10
CA PRO A 168 0.59 23.07 9.69
C PRO A 168 -0.75 23.63 9.21
N ILE A 169 -1.08 23.47 7.92
CA ILE A 169 -2.33 23.96 7.32
C ILE A 169 -3.54 23.24 7.94
N ILE A 170 -3.43 21.94 8.15
CA ILE A 170 -4.49 21.13 8.74
C ILE A 170 -4.68 21.48 10.21
N ARG A 171 -3.59 21.78 10.93
CA ARG A 171 -3.64 22.22 12.33
C ARG A 171 -4.45 23.51 12.53
N GLU A 172 -4.44 24.42 11.57
CA GLU A 172 -5.20 25.66 11.62
C GLU A 172 -6.72 25.48 11.54
N LEU A 173 -7.21 24.30 11.11
CA LEU A 173 -8.64 24.00 11.08
C LEU A 173 -9.29 23.96 12.48
N GLY A 174 -8.50 23.82 13.53
CA GLY A 174 -8.99 23.63 14.89
C GLY A 174 -9.76 22.31 15.10
N ALA A 175 -10.19 22.04 16.31
CA ALA A 175 -10.81 20.74 16.64
C ALA A 175 -12.08 20.46 15.83
N ASN A 176 -12.97 21.46 15.68
CA ASN A 176 -14.21 21.29 14.92
C ASN A 176 -13.95 21.04 13.43
N GLY A 177 -13.02 21.78 12.84
CA GLY A 177 -12.64 21.59 11.43
C GLY A 177 -12.01 20.23 11.18
N LEU A 178 -11.17 19.73 12.09
CA LEU A 178 -10.59 18.39 12.03
C LEU A 178 -11.67 17.30 12.15
N THR A 179 -12.65 17.47 13.02
CA THR A 179 -13.80 16.57 13.13
C THR A 179 -14.55 16.48 11.80
N VAL A 180 -14.90 17.63 11.21
CA VAL A 180 -15.59 17.68 9.91
C VAL A 180 -14.74 17.01 8.82
N LEU A 181 -13.44 17.24 8.82
CA LEU A 181 -12.52 16.65 7.86
C LEU A 181 -12.49 15.11 7.98
N ILE A 182 -12.31 14.57 9.20
CA ILE A 182 -12.28 13.10 9.42
C ILE A 182 -13.60 12.47 9.02
N VAL A 183 -14.73 13.02 9.43
CA VAL A 183 -16.05 12.49 9.06
C VAL A 183 -16.25 12.52 7.54
N SER A 184 -15.85 13.60 6.88
CA SER A 184 -15.95 13.73 5.42
C SER A 184 -15.09 12.71 4.70
N VAL A 185 -13.85 12.51 5.16
CA VAL A 185 -12.93 11.49 4.63
C VAL A 185 -13.51 10.10 4.82
N THR A 186 -14.00 9.76 6.02
CA THR A 186 -14.62 8.47 6.33
C THR A 186 -15.80 8.16 5.41
N VAL A 187 -16.69 9.13 5.22
CA VAL A 187 -17.84 8.97 4.31
C VAL A 187 -17.36 8.78 2.87
N ALA A 188 -16.38 9.57 2.42
CA ALA A 188 -15.82 9.43 1.08
C ALA A 188 -15.19 8.05 0.86
N GLU A 189 -14.44 7.53 1.82
CA GLU A 189 -13.85 6.19 1.77
C GLU A 189 -14.91 5.09 1.62
N LEU A 190 -15.98 5.13 2.42
CA LEU A 190 -17.07 4.16 2.33
C LEU A 190 -17.79 4.23 0.98
N VAL A 191 -18.10 5.44 0.51
CA VAL A 191 -18.75 5.65 -0.80
C VAL A 191 -17.86 5.12 -1.92
N LEU A 192 -16.57 5.47 -1.92
CA LEU A 192 -15.62 5.01 -2.94
C LEU A 192 -15.44 3.49 -2.90
N ALA A 193 -15.37 2.89 -1.71
CA ALA A 193 -15.27 1.44 -1.56
C ALA A 193 -16.47 0.72 -2.18
N VAL A 194 -17.68 1.19 -1.91
CA VAL A 194 -18.92 0.64 -2.50
C VAL A 194 -18.92 0.82 -4.01
N MET A 195 -18.65 2.04 -4.50
CA MET A 195 -18.65 2.35 -5.93
C MET A 195 -17.65 1.49 -6.71
N ILE A 196 -16.44 1.29 -6.17
CA ILE A 196 -15.43 0.42 -6.77
C ILE A 196 -15.91 -1.03 -6.76
N SER A 197 -16.53 -1.50 -5.68
CA SER A 197 -16.97 -2.89 -5.57
C SER A 197 -18.09 -3.25 -6.52
N VAL A 198 -19.07 -2.37 -6.69
CA VAL A 198 -20.31 -2.63 -7.44
C VAL A 198 -20.13 -2.38 -8.94
N ASP A 199 -19.47 -1.28 -9.32
CA ASP A 199 -19.37 -0.88 -10.73
C ASP A 199 -18.26 -1.65 -11.46
N LYS A 200 -18.64 -2.38 -12.52
CA LYS A 200 -17.70 -3.12 -13.38
C LYS A 200 -16.86 -2.22 -14.28
N THR A 201 -17.25 -0.94 -14.46
CA THR A 201 -16.65 -0.02 -15.44
C THR A 201 -16.14 1.29 -14.84
N SER A 202 -15.85 1.31 -13.55
CA SER A 202 -15.68 2.50 -12.74
C SER A 202 -14.34 3.26 -12.92
N THR A 203 -13.89 3.48 -14.16
CA THR A 203 -12.67 4.25 -14.44
C THR A 203 -12.63 5.58 -13.68
N LYS A 204 -13.76 6.29 -13.61
CA LYS A 204 -13.86 7.60 -12.93
C LYS A 204 -13.57 7.47 -11.43
N TYR A 205 -14.17 6.48 -10.78
CA TYR A 205 -13.96 6.26 -9.34
C TYR A 205 -12.54 5.81 -9.02
N LEU A 206 -11.95 4.97 -9.86
CA LEU A 206 -10.57 4.54 -9.71
C LEU A 206 -9.58 5.71 -9.87
N ILE A 207 -9.85 6.66 -10.76
CA ILE A 207 -9.06 7.90 -10.87
C ILE A 207 -9.20 8.73 -9.58
N VAL A 208 -10.42 8.89 -9.07
CA VAL A 208 -10.67 9.62 -7.82
C VAL A 208 -9.91 8.97 -6.66
N VAL A 209 -9.95 7.64 -6.55
CA VAL A 209 -9.22 6.91 -5.50
C VAL A 209 -7.71 7.01 -5.69
N THR A 210 -7.21 7.01 -6.92
CA THR A 210 -5.79 7.25 -7.18
C THR A 210 -5.36 8.62 -6.65
N VAL A 211 -6.12 9.67 -7.00
CA VAL A 211 -5.86 11.03 -6.51
C VAL A 211 -5.98 11.10 -4.98
N PHE A 212 -7.00 10.43 -4.42
CA PHE A 212 -7.18 10.35 -2.97
C PHE A 212 -5.97 9.71 -2.27
N PHE A 213 -5.46 8.57 -2.75
CA PHE A 213 -4.27 7.95 -2.17
C PHE A 213 -3.02 8.82 -2.30
N VAL A 214 -2.82 9.49 -3.43
CA VAL A 214 -1.70 10.43 -3.59
C VAL A 214 -1.83 11.58 -2.59
N PHE A 215 -3.03 12.17 -2.48
CA PHE A 215 -3.29 13.25 -1.53
C PHE A 215 -3.11 12.79 -0.08
N ALA A 216 -3.68 11.64 0.30
CA ALA A 216 -3.53 11.08 1.64
C ALA A 216 -2.05 10.79 1.98
N GLY A 217 -1.29 10.24 1.03
CA GLY A 217 0.13 10.01 1.21
C GLY A 217 0.95 11.28 1.41
N LEU A 218 0.63 12.34 0.67
CA LEU A 218 1.39 13.60 0.73
C LEU A 218 0.99 14.49 1.90
N MET A 219 -0.28 14.48 2.30
CA MET A 219 -0.84 15.48 3.21
C MET A 219 -1.17 14.95 4.61
N LEU A 220 -1.57 13.69 4.74
CA LEU A 220 -2.14 13.16 5.97
C LEU A 220 -1.26 12.11 6.65
N GLY A 221 -0.28 11.57 5.96
CA GLY A 221 0.52 10.47 6.47
C GLY A 221 1.71 10.93 7.32
N PRO A 222 2.00 10.25 8.43
CA PRO A 222 3.34 10.31 8.99
C PRO A 222 4.34 9.78 7.94
N PRO A 223 5.58 10.25 7.93
CA PRO A 223 6.57 9.87 6.91
C PRO A 223 6.69 8.35 6.69
N ALA A 224 6.44 7.57 7.73
CA ALA A 224 6.56 6.12 7.70
C ALA A 224 5.51 5.36 6.85
N ASN A 225 4.37 5.96 6.51
CA ASN A 225 3.27 5.26 5.80
C ASN A 225 3.02 5.77 4.38
N ASN A 226 3.71 6.83 3.96
CA ASN A 226 3.46 7.48 2.65
C ASN A 226 3.74 6.52 1.48
N HIS A 227 4.73 5.66 1.59
CA HIS A 227 5.13 4.72 0.55
C HIS A 227 4.06 3.66 0.27
N GLN A 228 3.34 3.18 1.29
CA GLN A 228 2.22 2.23 1.10
C GLN A 228 1.09 2.87 0.30
N THR A 229 0.75 4.11 0.63
CA THR A 229 -0.29 4.88 -0.06
C THR A 229 0.08 5.15 -1.51
N ILE A 230 1.35 5.44 -1.80
CA ILE A 230 1.87 5.60 -3.16
C ILE A 230 1.79 4.27 -3.93
N GLY A 231 2.13 3.15 -3.29
CA GLY A 231 1.98 1.82 -3.88
C GLY A 231 0.52 1.51 -4.25
N LEU A 232 -0.42 1.80 -3.36
CA LEU A 232 -1.85 1.64 -3.61
C LEU A 232 -2.34 2.58 -4.73
N ALA A 233 -1.86 3.83 -4.78
CA ALA A 233 -2.16 4.76 -5.86
C ALA A 233 -1.71 4.23 -7.22
N THR A 234 -0.53 3.61 -7.31
CA THR A 234 -0.02 3.01 -8.55
C THR A 234 -0.94 1.89 -9.05
N VAL A 235 -1.47 1.07 -8.14
CA VAL A 235 -2.38 -0.03 -8.50
C VAL A 235 -3.74 0.50 -8.91
N THR A 236 -4.27 1.53 -8.26
CA THR A 236 -5.55 2.13 -8.65
C THR A 236 -5.47 2.83 -10.00
N ALA A 237 -4.34 3.49 -10.30
CA ALA A 237 -4.06 4.05 -11.62
C ALA A 237 -4.04 2.96 -12.72
N TRP A 238 -3.40 1.82 -12.44
CA TRP A 238 -3.41 0.68 -13.34
C TRP A 238 -4.82 0.13 -13.59
N LEU A 239 -5.62 -0.05 -12.53
CA LEU A 239 -7.02 -0.50 -12.66
C LEU A 239 -7.85 0.49 -13.49
N ALA A 240 -7.67 1.79 -13.28
CA ALA A 240 -8.34 2.84 -14.06
C ALA A 240 -7.98 2.74 -15.53
N PHE A 241 -6.70 2.50 -15.84
CA PHE A 241 -6.21 2.33 -17.20
C PHE A 241 -6.81 1.10 -17.90
N ILE A 242 -6.86 -0.05 -17.23
CA ILE A 242 -7.50 -1.27 -17.75
C ILE A 242 -8.99 -1.03 -18.02
N ALA A 243 -9.70 -0.40 -17.09
CA ALA A 243 -11.12 -0.09 -17.25
C ALA A 243 -11.38 0.86 -18.42
N PHE A 244 -10.47 1.81 -18.67
CA PHE A 244 -10.53 2.70 -19.83
C PHE A 244 -10.30 1.97 -21.14
N SER A 245 -9.33 1.07 -21.18
CA SER A 245 -8.99 0.31 -22.39
C SER A 245 -10.11 -0.61 -22.83
N LYS A 246 -10.86 -1.20 -21.88
CA LYS A 246 -12.03 -2.06 -22.17
C LYS A 246 -13.22 -1.32 -22.80
N ARG A 247 -13.31 0.01 -22.65
CA ARG A 247 -14.41 0.81 -23.25
C ARG A 247 -14.20 1.13 -24.72
N LYS A 248 -12.99 0.92 -25.24
CA LYS A 248 -12.64 1.22 -26.63
C LYS A 248 -12.74 0.02 -27.57
N VAL A 249 -13.04 -1.15 -27.04
CA VAL A 249 -13.33 -2.39 -27.76
C VAL A 249 -14.82 -2.69 -27.68
#